data_60639f887f3400cf9c47ccccdea86e55
#
_entry.id   60639f887f3400cf9c47ccccdea86e55
#
_cell.length_a   1.000
_cell.length_b   1.000
_cell.length_c   1.000
_cell.angle_alpha   90.00
_cell.angle_beta   90.00
_cell.angle_gamma   90.00
#
_symmetry.space_group_name_H-M   'P 1'
#
loop_
_entity.id
_entity.type
_entity.pdbx_description
1 polymer ?
#
loop_
_entity_poly.entity_id
_entity_poly.type
_entity_poly.pdbx_seq_one_letter_code
_entity_poly.pdbx_strand_id
1 'polypeptide(L)'
;IVDDVAEANVSVAPPFVPDSQELTPFGRAFLKELETQLGARLGKQAPRYQLLGSYVVNEKGMDLSYELIDLQGNTTMQVKQIHLLPTAYSSYETEPSSIDFDQLLRKGFAVSSDFSVAVATNKGMRNLAFEAGDSLELLVKLNRPGYFYVVGYSREDGADIQYLLPIGYGRGREQFVQYISADQANRWVSLGAFEVAPPFGTERLQVFAAEETPIDLLPPHFYDDESGYYLIGENAAAPKVADRTRGLKRIRQESKAEAESVLIFSTYE
;
A
#
# COMPACT_ATOMS: atom_id res chain seq x y z
N ILE A 1 -7.71 23.78 7.56
CA ILE A 1 -6.46 22.97 7.64
C ILE A 1 -5.52 23.33 6.49
N VAL A 2 -5.98 23.25 5.25
CA VAL A 2 -5.12 23.45 4.06
C VAL A 2 -4.80 24.92 3.80
N ASP A 3 -5.55 25.84 4.35
CA ASP A 3 -5.33 27.30 4.19
C ASP A 3 -4.04 27.80 4.85
N ASP A 4 -3.54 27.05 5.84
CA ASP A 4 -2.31 27.38 6.56
C ASP A 4 -1.03 26.90 5.82
N VAL A 5 -1.20 26.18 4.70
CA VAL A 5 -0.09 25.70 3.88
C VAL A 5 0.04 26.58 2.65
N ALA A 6 1.07 27.41 2.63
CA ALA A 6 1.24 28.50 1.65
C ALA A 6 1.47 28.06 0.20
N GLU A 7 1.80 26.81 -0.07
CA GLU A 7 2.02 26.27 -1.41
C GLU A 7 1.33 24.94 -1.61
N ALA A 8 0.62 24.82 -2.73
CA ALA A 8 -0.19 23.68 -3.11
C ALA A 8 0.67 22.45 -3.43
N ASN A 9 0.96 21.63 -2.47
CA ASN A 9 1.53 20.31 -2.67
C ASN A 9 0.97 19.32 -1.64
N VAL A 10 -0.36 19.17 -1.65
CA VAL A 10 -1.11 18.33 -0.74
C VAL A 10 -1.67 17.14 -1.51
N SER A 11 -1.47 15.93 -1.02
CA SER A 11 -2.28 14.76 -1.41
C SER A 11 -3.41 14.57 -0.41
N VAL A 12 -4.51 14.02 -0.89
CA VAL A 12 -5.68 13.70 -0.07
C VAL A 12 -5.88 12.21 -0.07
N ALA A 13 -6.07 11.63 1.10
CA ALA A 13 -6.47 10.24 1.24
C ALA A 13 -7.95 10.16 1.59
N PRO A 14 -8.67 9.13 1.11
CA PRO A 14 -10.03 8.87 1.56
C PRO A 14 -10.07 8.63 3.06
N PRO A 15 -11.19 8.92 3.73
CA PRO A 15 -11.34 8.53 5.12
C PRO A 15 -11.60 7.03 5.23
N PHE A 16 -10.89 6.37 6.13
CA PHE A 16 -11.03 4.96 6.43
C PHE A 16 -11.63 4.75 7.82
N VAL A 17 -12.26 3.60 8.01
CA VAL A 17 -12.60 3.12 9.36
C VAL A 17 -11.27 2.80 10.08
N PRO A 18 -11.07 3.23 11.33
CA PRO A 18 -9.87 2.88 12.10
C PRO A 18 -9.61 1.36 12.05
N ASP A 19 -8.33 0.99 11.91
CA ASP A 19 -7.88 -0.40 11.80
C ASP A 19 -8.33 -1.14 10.52
N SER A 20 -9.07 -0.50 9.63
CA SER A 20 -9.39 -1.00 8.28
C SER A 20 -8.60 -0.23 7.23
N GLN A 21 -8.14 -0.94 6.19
CA GLN A 21 -7.49 -0.34 5.03
C GLN A 21 -8.40 -0.42 3.79
N GLU A 22 -9.65 -0.82 3.98
CA GLU A 22 -10.61 -0.95 2.90
C GLU A 22 -11.31 0.37 2.59
N LEU A 23 -11.36 0.72 1.31
CA LEU A 23 -12.06 1.89 0.83
C LEU A 23 -13.56 1.61 0.70
N THR A 24 -14.34 2.15 1.64
CA THR A 24 -15.79 2.04 1.61
C THR A 24 -16.41 2.95 0.53
N PRO A 25 -17.66 2.67 0.07
CA PRO A 25 -18.40 3.58 -0.81
C PRO A 25 -18.51 5.00 -0.27
N PHE A 26 -18.71 5.17 1.05
CA PHE A 26 -18.65 6.49 1.69
C PHE A 26 -17.27 7.14 1.54
N GLY A 27 -16.20 6.42 1.85
CA GLY A 27 -14.82 6.93 1.76
C GLY A 27 -14.49 7.42 0.36
N ARG A 28 -14.90 6.67 -0.68
CA ARG A 28 -14.72 7.05 -2.08
C ARG A 28 -15.48 8.32 -2.46
N ALA A 29 -16.76 8.39 -2.12
CA ALA A 29 -17.59 9.55 -2.41
C ALA A 29 -17.07 10.81 -1.72
N PHE A 30 -16.63 10.69 -0.48
CA PHE A 30 -16.08 11.79 0.29
C PHE A 30 -14.73 12.28 -0.27
N LEU A 31 -13.86 11.36 -0.70
CA LEU A 31 -12.60 11.70 -1.38
C LEU A 31 -12.87 12.56 -2.61
N LYS A 32 -13.77 12.13 -3.48
CA LYS A 32 -14.13 12.85 -4.72
C LYS A 32 -14.64 14.25 -4.46
N GLU A 33 -15.45 14.43 -3.41
CA GLU A 33 -15.90 15.75 -2.98
C GLU A 33 -14.75 16.62 -2.47
N LEU A 34 -13.85 16.07 -1.64
CA LEU A 34 -12.67 16.78 -1.15
C LEU A 34 -11.73 17.21 -2.29
N GLU A 35 -11.47 16.34 -3.25
CA GLU A 35 -10.64 16.64 -4.42
C GLU A 35 -11.26 17.77 -5.24
N THR A 36 -12.58 17.76 -5.42
CA THR A 36 -13.31 18.82 -6.11
C THR A 36 -13.15 20.16 -5.38
N GLN A 37 -13.28 20.17 -4.05
CA GLN A 37 -13.18 21.39 -3.23
C GLN A 37 -11.76 21.93 -3.14
N LEU A 38 -10.76 21.05 -3.08
CA LEU A 38 -9.35 21.44 -3.00
C LEU A 38 -8.78 21.86 -4.36
N GLY A 39 -9.25 21.27 -5.46
CA GLY A 39 -8.94 21.69 -6.82
C GLY A 39 -7.45 21.90 -7.08
N ALA A 40 -7.06 23.16 -7.39
CA ALA A 40 -5.69 23.53 -7.73
C ALA A 40 -4.68 23.40 -6.57
N ARG A 41 -5.14 23.15 -5.35
CA ARG A 41 -4.25 22.91 -4.18
C ARG A 41 -3.71 21.49 -4.13
N LEU A 42 -4.24 20.57 -4.94
CA LEU A 42 -3.73 19.21 -5.04
C LEU A 42 -2.40 19.18 -5.78
N GLY A 43 -1.42 18.54 -5.19
CA GLY A 43 -0.11 18.31 -5.80
C GLY A 43 -0.19 17.23 -6.88
N LYS A 44 0.36 17.54 -8.07
CA LYS A 44 0.45 16.57 -9.18
C LYS A 44 1.72 15.70 -9.12
N GLN A 45 2.67 16.03 -8.26
CA GLN A 45 3.95 15.33 -8.11
C GLN A 45 4.39 15.36 -6.66
N ALA A 46 4.94 14.24 -6.16
CA ALA A 46 5.56 14.04 -4.86
C ALA A 46 5.06 15.02 -3.76
N PRO A 47 3.89 14.80 -3.17
CA PRO A 47 3.29 15.74 -2.24
C PRO A 47 4.18 15.89 -1.00
N ARG A 48 4.32 17.13 -0.53
CA ARG A 48 4.97 17.39 0.76
C ARG A 48 4.05 17.10 1.92
N TYR A 49 2.76 17.34 1.73
CA TYR A 49 1.76 17.16 2.78
C TYR A 49 0.74 16.12 2.36
N GLN A 50 0.23 15.38 3.33
CA GLN A 50 -0.88 14.45 3.13
C GLN A 50 -2.00 14.73 4.10
N LEU A 51 -3.22 14.79 3.59
CA LEU A 51 -4.44 14.89 4.39
C LEU A 51 -5.01 13.48 4.57
N LEU A 52 -4.85 12.93 5.79
CA LEU A 52 -5.34 11.60 6.15
C LEU A 52 -6.67 11.69 6.89
N GLY A 53 -7.65 10.89 6.46
CA GLY A 53 -8.98 10.83 7.04
C GLY A 53 -9.25 9.52 7.78
N SER A 54 -10.02 9.60 8.86
CA SER A 54 -10.63 8.45 9.51
C SER A 54 -12.03 8.80 9.99
N TYR A 55 -12.92 7.80 10.11
CA TYR A 55 -14.26 8.02 10.64
C TYR A 55 -14.76 6.85 11.47
N VAL A 56 -15.64 7.16 12.41
CA VAL A 56 -16.34 6.19 13.24
C VAL A 56 -17.83 6.49 13.22
N VAL A 57 -18.64 5.48 12.89
CA VAL A 57 -20.11 5.57 12.94
C VAL A 57 -20.59 5.18 14.33
N ASN A 58 -21.49 5.97 14.90
CA ASN A 58 -22.11 5.71 16.19
C ASN A 58 -23.62 6.02 16.14
N GLU A 59 -24.34 5.81 17.23
CA GLU A 59 -25.79 6.02 17.30
C GLU A 59 -26.23 7.47 17.00
N LYS A 60 -25.34 8.45 17.14
CA LYS A 60 -25.65 9.88 16.93
C LYS A 60 -25.28 10.38 15.54
N GLY A 61 -24.49 9.62 14.81
CA GLY A 61 -23.98 10.00 13.49
C GLY A 61 -22.59 9.43 13.23
N MET A 62 -21.79 10.18 12.49
CA MET A 62 -20.43 9.82 12.13
C MET A 62 -19.47 10.89 12.61
N ASP A 63 -18.45 10.50 13.35
CA ASP A 63 -17.32 11.35 13.72
C ASP A 63 -16.19 11.16 12.70
N LEU A 64 -15.96 12.18 11.89
CA LEU A 64 -14.95 12.21 10.85
C LEU A 64 -13.77 13.07 11.31
N SER A 65 -12.56 12.53 11.27
CA SER A 65 -11.32 13.20 11.64
C SER A 65 -10.38 13.28 10.45
N TYR A 66 -9.77 14.44 10.24
CA TYR A 66 -8.71 14.63 9.27
C TYR A 66 -7.45 15.20 9.91
N GLU A 67 -6.31 14.63 9.53
CA GLU A 67 -4.98 15.03 9.97
C GLU A 67 -4.16 15.50 8.77
N LEU A 68 -3.50 16.65 8.90
CA LEU A 68 -2.50 17.11 7.94
C LEU A 68 -1.12 16.68 8.41
N ILE A 69 -0.44 15.88 7.60
CA ILE A 69 0.89 15.32 7.90
C ILE A 69 1.92 15.92 6.95
N ASP A 70 3.04 16.40 7.49
CA ASP A 70 4.24 16.69 6.71
C ASP A 70 5.00 15.38 6.45
N LEU A 71 5.04 14.95 5.19
CA LEU A 71 5.68 13.70 4.80
C LEU A 71 7.21 13.74 4.91
N GLN A 72 7.82 14.91 4.93
CA GLN A 72 9.28 15.05 5.12
C GLN A 72 9.66 14.86 6.59
N GLY A 73 8.89 15.46 7.51
CA GLY A 73 9.12 15.36 8.95
C GLY A 73 8.38 14.22 9.63
N ASN A 74 7.48 13.53 8.92
CA ASN A 74 6.53 12.55 9.47
C ASN A 74 5.81 13.07 10.73
N THR A 75 5.39 14.34 10.68
CA THR A 75 4.83 15.06 11.81
C THR A 75 3.41 15.50 11.52
N THR A 76 2.47 15.21 12.42
CA THR A 76 1.10 15.73 12.34
C THR A 76 1.12 17.22 12.66
N MET A 77 0.67 18.04 11.71
CA MET A 77 0.63 19.50 11.84
C MET A 77 -0.69 19.99 12.43
N GLN A 78 -1.79 19.42 11.98
CA GLN A 78 -3.14 19.82 12.40
C GLN A 78 -4.09 18.63 12.40
N VAL A 79 -5.08 18.66 13.29
CA VAL A 79 -6.20 17.73 13.35
C VAL A 79 -7.51 18.51 13.27
N LYS A 80 -8.45 18.05 12.46
CA LYS A 80 -9.80 18.59 12.35
C LYS A 80 -10.82 17.48 12.54
N GLN A 81 -11.79 17.71 13.40
CA GLN A 81 -12.91 16.79 13.63
C GLN A 81 -14.22 17.42 13.15
N ILE A 82 -15.06 16.62 12.53
CA ILE A 82 -16.36 17.00 11.99
C ILE A 82 -17.36 15.91 12.39
N HIS A 83 -18.49 16.32 12.92
CA HIS A 83 -19.61 15.40 13.17
C HIS A 83 -20.60 15.51 12.01
N LEU A 84 -20.91 14.38 11.37
CA LEU A 84 -21.89 14.25 10.30
C LEU A 84 -23.17 13.60 10.82
N LEU A 85 -24.30 14.22 10.55
CA LEU A 85 -25.60 13.61 10.87
C LEU A 85 -25.90 12.44 9.91
N PRO A 86 -26.70 11.44 10.32
CA PRO A 86 -27.01 10.27 9.50
C PRO A 86 -27.53 10.62 8.09
N THR A 87 -28.27 11.71 7.96
CA THR A 87 -28.80 12.18 6.66
C THR A 87 -27.72 12.56 5.65
N ALA A 88 -26.51 12.88 6.10
CA ALA A 88 -25.39 13.28 5.22
C ALA A 88 -24.70 12.09 4.54
N TYR A 89 -24.86 10.88 5.07
CA TYR A 89 -24.17 9.69 4.53
C TYR A 89 -25.08 8.46 4.37
N SER A 90 -26.38 8.58 4.65
CA SER A 90 -27.33 7.46 4.62
C SER A 90 -27.48 6.76 3.26
N SER A 91 -27.02 7.39 2.17
CA SER A 91 -27.03 6.81 0.83
C SER A 91 -25.77 5.98 0.52
N TYR A 92 -24.82 5.91 1.44
CA TYR A 92 -23.56 5.21 1.25
C TYR A 92 -23.36 4.12 2.30
N GLU A 93 -22.78 3.00 1.90
CA GLU A 93 -22.26 2.02 2.83
C GLU A 93 -21.01 2.56 3.51
N THR A 94 -21.02 2.48 4.86
CA THR A 94 -19.96 3.04 5.71
C THR A 94 -19.11 1.97 6.38
N GLU A 95 -19.52 0.70 6.31
CA GLU A 95 -18.80 -0.42 6.90
C GLU A 95 -17.91 -1.10 5.86
N PRO A 96 -16.67 -1.50 6.23
CA PRO A 96 -15.84 -2.31 5.37
C PRO A 96 -16.48 -3.67 5.08
N SER A 97 -16.33 -4.17 3.86
CA SER A 97 -16.91 -5.46 3.45
C SER A 97 -16.02 -6.65 3.82
N SER A 98 -14.73 -6.42 4.04
CA SER A 98 -13.77 -7.47 4.33
C SER A 98 -13.45 -7.61 5.81
N ILE A 99 -13.47 -8.85 6.25
CA ILE A 99 -13.02 -9.27 7.56
C ILE A 99 -11.53 -9.65 7.43
N ASP A 100 -10.68 -9.03 8.28
CA ASP A 100 -9.46 -9.64 8.81
C ASP A 100 -8.16 -9.64 7.97
N PHE A 101 -7.88 -8.57 7.22
CA PHE A 101 -6.50 -8.31 6.76
C PHE A 101 -5.55 -8.03 7.95
N ASP A 102 -6.07 -7.52 9.07
CA ASP A 102 -5.28 -7.17 10.25
C ASP A 102 -4.69 -8.38 11.00
N GLN A 103 -5.31 -9.55 10.92
CA GLN A 103 -4.72 -10.76 11.51
C GLN A 103 -3.49 -11.24 10.73
N LEU A 104 -3.43 -10.99 9.43
CA LEU A 104 -2.25 -11.29 8.62
C LEU A 104 -1.11 -10.31 8.89
N LEU A 105 -1.42 -9.05 9.23
CA LEU A 105 -0.45 -8.00 9.54
C LEU A 105 0.28 -8.23 10.87
N ARG A 106 -0.36 -8.84 11.87
CA ARG A 106 0.19 -8.97 13.24
C ARG A 106 1.17 -10.12 13.42
N LYS A 107 1.40 -10.96 12.43
CA LYS A 107 2.14 -12.22 12.58
C LYS A 107 3.47 -12.29 11.82
N GLY A 108 4.29 -11.26 11.84
CA GLY A 108 5.62 -11.53 11.33
C GLY A 108 6.48 -10.39 10.84
N PHE A 109 6.73 -9.40 11.68
CA PHE A 109 7.77 -8.42 11.38
C PHE A 109 9.09 -8.85 12.02
N ALA A 110 10.14 -9.05 11.21
CA ALA A 110 11.49 -9.01 11.69
C ALA A 110 11.90 -7.53 11.77
N VAL A 111 12.15 -7.02 12.96
CA VAL A 111 12.67 -5.66 13.16
C VAL A 111 14.11 -5.78 13.59
N SER A 112 15.04 -5.48 12.68
CA SER A 112 16.41 -5.15 13.06
C SER A 112 16.44 -3.70 13.52
N SER A 113 17.10 -3.40 14.64
CA SER A 113 17.21 -2.03 15.14
C SER A 113 18.08 -1.14 14.28
N ASP A 114 18.97 -1.70 13.47
CA ASP A 114 20.02 -0.98 12.75
C ASP A 114 19.82 -0.92 11.23
N PHE A 115 19.05 -1.82 10.64
CA PHE A 115 18.70 -1.82 9.23
C PHE A 115 17.20 -1.58 9.07
N SER A 116 16.82 -0.61 8.25
CA SER A 116 15.41 -0.26 8.06
C SER A 116 15.06 -0.01 6.61
N VAL A 117 13.85 -0.37 6.25
CA VAL A 117 13.23 -0.12 4.95
C VAL A 117 11.92 0.64 5.15
N ALA A 118 11.63 1.56 4.26
CA ALA A 118 10.33 2.23 4.16
C ALA A 118 9.83 2.18 2.73
N VAL A 119 8.50 2.09 2.58
CA VAL A 119 7.82 2.06 1.29
C VAL A 119 6.75 3.14 1.24
N ALA A 120 6.60 3.79 0.10
CA ALA A 120 5.64 4.86 -0.15
C ALA A 120 5.17 4.84 -1.61
N THR A 121 4.20 5.67 -1.92
CA THR A 121 3.78 5.98 -3.29
C THR A 121 3.85 7.48 -3.55
N ASN A 122 3.60 7.88 -4.80
CA ASN A 122 3.38 9.28 -5.17
C ASN A 122 2.20 9.95 -4.45
N LYS A 123 1.28 9.18 -3.85
CA LYS A 123 0.19 9.70 -3.00
C LYS A 123 0.50 9.64 -1.49
N GLY A 124 1.64 9.09 -1.08
CA GLY A 124 2.06 8.99 0.32
C GLY A 124 2.27 7.57 0.82
N MET A 125 2.03 7.33 2.12
CA MET A 125 2.36 6.07 2.79
C MET A 125 1.16 5.37 3.44
N ARG A 126 0.03 6.05 3.62
CA ARG A 126 -1.13 5.55 4.38
C ARG A 126 -2.43 5.98 3.73
N ASN A 127 -3.49 5.20 3.96
CA ASN A 127 -4.84 5.47 3.48
C ASN A 127 -4.85 5.77 1.97
N LEU A 128 -4.22 4.89 1.23
CA LEU A 128 -3.98 5.10 -0.18
C LEU A 128 -5.15 4.55 -1.00
N ALA A 129 -5.61 5.34 -1.97
CA ALA A 129 -6.61 4.94 -2.93
C ALA A 129 -6.24 5.43 -4.32
N PHE A 130 -6.41 4.57 -5.31
CA PHE A 130 -6.10 4.85 -6.71
C PHE A 130 -7.29 4.49 -7.59
N GLU A 131 -7.67 5.41 -8.47
CA GLU A 131 -8.72 5.21 -9.47
C GLU A 131 -8.15 4.50 -10.71
N ALA A 132 -9.00 3.84 -11.47
CA ALA A 132 -8.64 3.25 -12.76
C ALA A 132 -7.92 4.26 -13.67
N GLY A 133 -6.77 3.86 -14.22
CA GLY A 133 -5.92 4.73 -15.04
C GLY A 133 -5.01 5.68 -14.26
N ASP A 134 -5.07 5.71 -12.93
CA ASP A 134 -4.09 6.42 -12.13
C ASP A 134 -2.68 5.84 -12.35
N SER A 135 -1.68 6.71 -12.25
CA SER A 135 -0.28 6.30 -12.18
C SER A 135 0.15 6.16 -10.72
N LEU A 136 0.43 4.94 -10.31
CA LEU A 136 1.04 4.62 -9.01
C LEU A 136 2.56 4.56 -9.19
N GLU A 137 3.29 5.49 -8.60
CA GLU A 137 4.74 5.42 -8.50
C GLU A 137 5.12 4.79 -7.17
N LEU A 138 5.83 3.67 -7.20
CA LEU A 138 6.30 2.98 -6.00
C LEU A 138 7.70 3.47 -5.62
N LEU A 139 7.86 3.84 -4.35
CA LEU A 139 9.08 4.42 -3.80
C LEU A 139 9.57 3.57 -2.63
N VAL A 140 10.87 3.26 -2.60
CA VAL A 140 11.51 2.54 -1.49
C VAL A 140 12.68 3.35 -0.95
N LYS A 141 12.90 3.29 0.37
CA LYS A 141 14.03 3.91 1.04
C LYS A 141 14.65 2.94 2.03
N LEU A 142 15.94 2.65 1.88
CA LEU A 142 16.76 1.96 2.87
C LEU A 142 17.62 2.98 3.64
N ASN A 143 17.85 2.75 4.92
CA ASN A 143 18.71 3.64 5.72
C ASN A 143 20.21 3.43 5.46
N ARG A 144 20.60 2.33 4.82
CA ARG A 144 21.97 1.99 4.41
C ARG A 144 21.97 1.11 3.16
N PRO A 145 23.14 0.89 2.49
CA PRO A 145 23.22 0.05 1.31
C PRO A 145 22.70 -1.36 1.57
N GLY A 146 22.00 -1.92 0.60
CA GLY A 146 21.42 -3.26 0.71
C GLY A 146 20.56 -3.63 -0.48
N TYR A 147 20.06 -4.82 -0.45
CA TYR A 147 19.17 -5.41 -1.44
C TYR A 147 17.75 -5.48 -0.90
N PHE A 148 16.79 -5.47 -1.81
CA PHE A 148 15.40 -5.72 -1.45
C PHE A 148 14.62 -6.37 -2.59
N TYR A 149 13.50 -6.98 -2.26
CA TYR A 149 12.49 -7.47 -3.18
C TYR A 149 11.09 -7.18 -2.63
N VAL A 150 10.08 -7.28 -3.49
CA VAL A 150 8.70 -6.94 -3.15
C VAL A 150 7.79 -8.12 -3.44
N VAL A 151 6.98 -8.49 -2.45
CA VAL A 151 5.88 -9.46 -2.58
C VAL A 151 4.57 -8.70 -2.55
N GLY A 152 3.75 -8.91 -3.58
CA GLY A 152 2.39 -8.43 -3.62
C GLY A 152 1.41 -9.48 -3.09
N TYR A 153 0.34 -8.99 -2.48
CA TYR A 153 -0.80 -9.77 -2.01
C TYR A 153 -2.06 -9.09 -2.52
N SER A 154 -2.87 -9.84 -3.22
CA SER A 154 -4.17 -9.40 -3.73
C SER A 154 -5.22 -10.43 -3.40
N ARG A 155 -6.49 -10.04 -3.46
CA ARG A 155 -7.61 -10.96 -3.36
C ARG A 155 -8.44 -10.86 -4.64
N GLU A 156 -8.53 -11.95 -5.35
CA GLU A 156 -9.31 -12.07 -6.58
C GLU A 156 -10.32 -13.21 -6.43
N ASP A 157 -11.59 -12.95 -6.71
CA ASP A 157 -12.69 -13.93 -6.61
C ASP A 157 -12.74 -14.69 -5.26
N GLY A 158 -12.35 -14.02 -4.17
CA GLY A 158 -12.29 -14.61 -2.83
C GLY A 158 -11.07 -15.48 -2.55
N ALA A 159 -10.13 -15.58 -3.49
CA ALA A 159 -8.84 -16.28 -3.34
C ALA A 159 -7.71 -15.29 -3.06
N ASP A 160 -6.85 -15.62 -2.10
CA ASP A 160 -5.65 -14.83 -1.82
C ASP A 160 -4.55 -15.21 -2.82
N ILE A 161 -4.06 -14.22 -3.55
CA ILE A 161 -2.99 -14.34 -4.53
C ILE A 161 -1.73 -13.71 -3.96
N GLN A 162 -0.59 -14.38 -4.14
CA GLN A 162 0.73 -13.85 -3.81
C GLN A 162 1.61 -13.83 -5.06
N TYR A 163 2.30 -12.73 -5.29
CA TYR A 163 3.13 -12.58 -6.47
C TYR A 163 4.43 -11.82 -6.17
N LEU A 164 5.46 -12.07 -6.97
CA LEU A 164 6.70 -11.28 -6.96
C LEU A 164 6.60 -10.12 -7.95
N LEU A 165 6.97 -8.93 -7.49
CA LEU A 165 7.00 -7.75 -8.33
C LEU A 165 8.35 -7.64 -9.07
N PRO A 166 8.37 -7.57 -10.41
CA PRO A 166 9.61 -7.39 -11.16
C PRO A 166 10.06 -5.93 -11.06
N ILE A 167 11.02 -5.66 -10.19
CA ILE A 167 11.55 -4.31 -9.88
C ILE A 167 13.01 -4.12 -10.31
N GLY A 168 13.73 -5.21 -10.59
CA GLY A 168 15.13 -5.19 -10.95
C GLY A 168 15.36 -5.11 -12.46
N TYR A 169 16.61 -4.90 -12.86
CA TYR A 169 17.00 -4.74 -14.26
C TYR A 169 17.56 -6.02 -14.90
N GLY A 170 17.70 -7.11 -14.13
CA GLY A 170 18.24 -8.37 -14.58
C GLY A 170 17.24 -9.26 -15.32
N ARG A 171 17.65 -10.51 -15.57
CA ARG A 171 16.79 -11.58 -16.11
C ARG A 171 16.66 -12.72 -15.11
N GLY A 172 15.64 -13.54 -15.26
CA GLY A 172 15.39 -14.62 -14.33
C GLY A 172 15.15 -14.09 -12.92
N ARG A 173 15.78 -14.64 -11.91
CA ARG A 173 15.59 -14.21 -10.51
C ARG A 173 16.08 -12.80 -10.21
N GLU A 174 17.05 -12.30 -10.95
CA GLU A 174 17.61 -10.96 -10.78
C GLU A 174 16.58 -9.85 -11.05
N GLN A 175 15.56 -10.09 -11.87
CA GLN A 175 14.50 -9.12 -12.15
C GLN A 175 13.64 -8.77 -10.92
N PHE A 176 13.69 -9.55 -9.86
CA PHE A 176 12.89 -9.30 -8.65
C PHE A 176 13.68 -8.61 -7.53
N VAL A 177 14.99 -8.46 -7.69
CA VAL A 177 15.87 -7.92 -6.65
C VAL A 177 16.51 -6.62 -7.14
N GLN A 178 16.47 -5.60 -6.30
CA GLN A 178 17.15 -4.33 -6.56
C GLN A 178 18.13 -4.01 -5.43
N TYR A 179 19.23 -3.36 -5.79
CA TYR A 179 20.25 -2.88 -4.87
C TYR A 179 20.17 -1.38 -4.70
N ILE A 180 20.23 -0.92 -3.45
CA ILE A 180 20.38 0.48 -3.06
C ILE A 180 21.84 0.69 -2.66
N SER A 181 22.53 1.56 -3.39
CA SER A 181 23.93 1.91 -3.14
C SER A 181 24.10 2.93 -2.01
N ALA A 182 25.33 3.17 -1.59
CA ALA A 182 25.62 4.09 -0.48
C ALA A 182 25.20 5.55 -0.76
N ASP A 183 25.27 5.99 -2.01
CA ASP A 183 24.82 7.32 -2.44
C ASP A 183 23.30 7.46 -2.55
N GLN A 184 22.59 6.34 -2.65
CA GLN A 184 21.12 6.26 -2.65
C GLN A 184 20.53 6.04 -1.25
N ALA A 185 21.34 5.56 -0.30
CA ALA A 185 20.88 5.34 1.07
C ALA A 185 20.26 6.61 1.70
N ASN A 186 19.23 6.44 2.51
CA ASN A 186 18.42 7.51 3.10
C ASN A 186 17.66 8.40 2.08
N ARG A 187 17.59 8.00 0.81
CA ARG A 187 16.81 8.68 -0.23
C ARG A 187 15.68 7.78 -0.71
N TRP A 188 14.58 8.40 -1.12
CA TRP A 188 13.53 7.68 -1.83
C TRP A 188 14.00 7.34 -3.25
N VAL A 189 13.95 6.07 -3.59
CA VAL A 189 14.29 5.54 -4.92
C VAL A 189 13.02 5.04 -5.56
N SER A 190 12.75 5.54 -6.77
CA SER A 190 11.59 5.11 -7.56
C SER A 190 11.83 3.74 -8.17
N LEU A 191 10.84 2.86 -8.05
CA LEU A 191 10.81 1.54 -8.70
C LEU A 191 10.09 1.58 -10.05
N GLY A 192 9.64 2.75 -10.46
CA GLY A 192 8.86 2.97 -11.65
C GLY A 192 7.40 3.31 -11.35
N ALA A 193 6.69 3.61 -12.40
CA ALA A 193 5.26 3.91 -12.38
C ALA A 193 4.49 2.70 -12.91
N PHE A 194 3.38 2.40 -12.23
CA PHE A 194 2.44 1.33 -12.57
C PHE A 194 1.10 1.97 -12.89
N GLU A 195 0.44 1.49 -13.92
CA GLU A 195 -0.93 1.91 -14.24
C GLU A 195 -1.92 1.07 -13.44
N VAL A 196 -2.89 1.72 -12.83
CA VAL A 196 -3.96 1.05 -12.08
C VAL A 196 -5.00 0.52 -13.05
N ALA A 197 -5.12 -0.80 -13.13
CA ALA A 197 -6.02 -1.52 -14.03
C ALA A 197 -6.74 -2.65 -13.27
N PRO A 198 -7.86 -3.17 -13.81
CA PRO A 198 -8.54 -4.33 -13.22
C PRO A 198 -7.61 -5.56 -13.08
N PRO A 199 -7.89 -6.44 -12.08
CA PRO A 199 -8.99 -6.39 -11.13
C PRO A 199 -8.78 -5.36 -10.02
N PHE A 200 -9.86 -4.71 -9.57
CA PHE A 200 -9.79 -3.70 -8.51
C PHE A 200 -10.04 -4.32 -7.14
N GLY A 201 -9.42 -3.75 -6.12
CA GLY A 201 -9.58 -4.24 -4.76
C GLY A 201 -8.52 -3.68 -3.81
N THR A 202 -8.28 -4.41 -2.73
CA THR A 202 -7.23 -4.05 -1.77
C THR A 202 -5.96 -4.82 -2.10
N GLU A 203 -4.88 -4.07 -2.31
CA GLU A 203 -3.54 -4.55 -2.56
C GLU A 203 -2.66 -4.32 -1.34
N ARG A 204 -1.80 -5.30 -1.06
CA ARG A 204 -0.76 -5.18 -0.05
C ARG A 204 0.59 -5.49 -0.68
N LEU A 205 1.53 -4.58 -0.56
CA LEU A 205 2.92 -4.80 -0.95
C LEU A 205 3.79 -4.92 0.30
N GLN A 206 4.57 -5.97 0.37
CA GLN A 206 5.54 -6.20 1.44
C GLN A 206 6.95 -6.17 0.86
N VAL A 207 7.75 -5.24 1.35
CA VAL A 207 9.14 -5.06 0.96
C VAL A 207 10.02 -5.78 1.98
N PHE A 208 10.87 -6.66 1.49
CA PHE A 208 11.86 -7.39 2.28
C PHE A 208 13.25 -6.89 1.90
N ALA A 209 14.03 -6.45 2.88
CA ALA A 209 15.36 -5.91 2.68
C ALA A 209 16.42 -6.67 3.49
N ALA A 210 17.63 -6.79 2.93
CA ALA A 210 18.78 -7.44 3.54
C ALA A 210 20.09 -6.81 3.05
N GLU A 211 21.15 -6.89 3.84
CA GLU A 211 22.49 -6.43 3.42
C GLU A 211 23.10 -7.35 2.36
N GLU A 212 22.84 -8.65 2.42
CA GLU A 212 23.26 -9.64 1.44
C GLU A 212 22.19 -9.88 0.37
N THR A 213 22.61 -10.30 -0.83
CA THR A 213 21.67 -10.56 -1.92
C THR A 213 20.70 -11.68 -1.58
N PRO A 214 19.37 -11.46 -1.66
CA PRO A 214 18.36 -12.46 -1.37
C PRO A 214 17.98 -13.33 -2.57
N ILE A 215 18.70 -13.30 -3.68
CA ILE A 215 18.33 -13.99 -4.94
C ILE A 215 18.06 -15.48 -4.72
N ASP A 216 18.90 -16.15 -3.94
CA ASP A 216 18.75 -17.59 -3.64
C ASP A 216 17.63 -17.87 -2.62
N LEU A 217 17.19 -16.85 -1.91
CA LEU A 217 16.14 -16.91 -0.88
C LEU A 217 14.76 -16.52 -1.40
N LEU A 218 14.65 -16.07 -2.67
CA LEU A 218 13.37 -15.74 -3.27
C LEU A 218 12.44 -16.97 -3.23
N PRO A 219 11.15 -16.78 -2.92
CA PRO A 219 10.19 -17.88 -2.92
C PRO A 219 10.10 -18.53 -4.31
N PRO A 220 9.77 -19.82 -4.40
CA PRO A 220 9.43 -20.45 -5.65
C PRO A 220 8.31 -19.68 -6.34
N HIS A 221 8.47 -19.41 -7.64
CA HIS A 221 7.50 -18.65 -8.41
C HIS A 221 7.47 -19.11 -9.87
N PHE A 222 6.38 -18.81 -10.54
CA PHE A 222 6.20 -19.06 -11.97
C PHE A 222 5.42 -17.90 -12.59
N TYR A 223 5.63 -17.68 -13.88
CA TYR A 223 4.84 -16.70 -14.62
C TYR A 223 3.50 -17.32 -14.99
N ASP A 224 2.42 -16.58 -14.75
CA ASP A 224 1.06 -16.95 -15.09
C ASP A 224 0.58 -16.03 -16.23
N ASP A 225 0.37 -16.62 -17.42
CA ASP A 225 0.00 -15.85 -18.61
C ASP A 225 -1.42 -15.24 -18.51
N GLU A 226 -2.29 -15.81 -17.68
CA GLU A 226 -3.67 -15.36 -17.54
C GLU A 226 -3.75 -14.08 -16.70
N SER A 227 -3.06 -14.07 -15.56
CA SER A 227 -3.01 -12.89 -14.67
C SER A 227 -1.91 -11.90 -15.04
N GLY A 228 -0.90 -12.32 -15.82
CA GLY A 228 0.28 -11.49 -16.13
C GLY A 228 1.26 -11.34 -14.97
N TYR A 229 1.11 -12.11 -13.88
CA TYR A 229 1.94 -12.02 -12.69
C TYR A 229 2.89 -13.20 -12.52
N TYR A 230 3.95 -12.98 -11.73
CA TYR A 230 4.83 -14.03 -11.23
C TYR A 230 4.28 -14.58 -9.91
N LEU A 231 3.41 -15.56 -9.98
CA LEU A 231 2.75 -16.13 -8.82
C LEU A 231 3.73 -16.93 -7.96
N ILE A 232 3.61 -16.77 -6.63
CA ILE A 232 4.40 -17.52 -5.67
C ILE A 232 3.78 -18.90 -5.47
N GLY A 233 4.56 -19.95 -5.69
CA GLY A 233 4.16 -21.34 -5.54
C GLY A 233 4.97 -22.27 -6.42
N GLU A 234 4.75 -23.57 -6.29
CA GLU A 234 5.32 -24.56 -7.19
C GLU A 234 4.40 -24.75 -8.42
N ASN A 235 4.98 -24.72 -9.60
CA ASN A 235 4.26 -24.99 -10.84
C ASN A 235 3.97 -26.51 -10.98
N ALA A 236 3.03 -27.00 -10.22
CA ALA A 236 2.35 -28.24 -10.55
C ALA A 236 1.22 -27.86 -11.50
N ALA A 237 1.27 -28.30 -12.76
CA ALA A 237 0.30 -28.05 -13.81
C ALA A 237 -1.05 -27.53 -13.30
N ALA A 238 -1.20 -26.20 -13.29
CA ALA A 238 -2.31 -25.41 -12.79
C ALA A 238 -3.31 -26.15 -11.87
N PRO A 239 -3.07 -26.31 -10.58
CA PRO A 239 -4.18 -26.61 -9.69
C PRO A 239 -5.05 -25.35 -9.66
N LYS A 240 -6.34 -25.55 -9.90
CA LYS A 240 -7.33 -24.48 -9.78
C LYS A 240 -7.11 -23.71 -8.49
N VAL A 241 -7.15 -22.39 -8.52
CA VAL A 241 -6.91 -21.45 -7.43
C VAL A 241 -7.60 -21.89 -6.10
N ALA A 242 -8.74 -22.58 -6.18
CA ALA A 242 -9.50 -23.11 -5.05
C ALA A 242 -8.75 -24.16 -4.18
N ASP A 243 -7.77 -24.87 -4.73
CA ASP A 243 -7.03 -25.90 -3.97
C ASP A 243 -5.81 -25.35 -3.21
N ARG A 244 -5.44 -24.09 -3.46
CA ARG A 244 -4.25 -23.45 -2.84
C ARG A 244 -4.54 -22.82 -1.49
N THR A 245 -5.81 -22.53 -1.16
CA THR A 245 -6.19 -21.90 0.11
C THR A 245 -6.21 -22.86 1.29
N ARG A 246 -6.15 -24.19 1.09
CA ARG A 246 -6.13 -25.19 2.18
C ARG A 246 -4.77 -25.46 2.79
N GLY A 247 -3.74 -24.83 2.33
CA GLY A 247 -2.38 -25.12 2.78
C GLY A 247 -1.48 -23.90 2.75
N LEU A 248 -1.86 -22.77 3.35
CA LEU A 248 -0.87 -21.81 3.82
C LEU A 248 -0.04 -22.47 4.92
N LYS A 249 0.73 -23.48 4.53
CA LYS A 249 1.88 -23.92 5.29
C LYS A 249 2.83 -22.75 5.19
N ARG A 250 2.86 -21.93 6.27
CA ARG A 250 3.90 -20.94 6.49
C ARG A 250 5.20 -21.66 6.17
N ILE A 251 5.75 -21.41 4.99
CA ILE A 251 7.13 -21.75 4.73
C ILE A 251 7.85 -20.80 5.68
N ARG A 252 8.21 -21.32 6.86
CA ARG A 252 9.28 -20.78 7.66
C ARG A 252 10.56 -21.06 6.85
N GLN A 253 10.70 -20.40 5.74
CA GLN A 253 12.00 -20.03 5.29
C GLN A 253 12.42 -19.02 6.35
N GLU A 254 13.48 -19.35 7.06
CA GLU A 254 14.24 -18.35 7.79
C GLU A 254 14.70 -17.35 6.73
N SER A 255 13.81 -16.40 6.40
CA SER A 255 14.19 -15.30 5.54
C SER A 255 15.24 -14.56 6.36
N LYS A 256 16.44 -14.48 5.86
CA LYS A 256 17.46 -13.56 6.36
C LYS A 256 17.08 -12.11 6.03
N ALA A 257 15.80 -11.81 5.90
CA ALA A 257 15.33 -10.44 5.79
C ALA A 257 15.66 -9.76 7.13
N GLU A 258 16.44 -8.70 7.05
CA GLU A 258 16.87 -7.93 8.21
C GLU A 258 15.89 -6.80 8.51
N ALA A 259 15.13 -6.37 7.50
CA ALA A 259 14.08 -5.37 7.63
C ALA A 259 12.90 -5.64 6.70
N GLU A 260 11.71 -5.26 7.14
CA GLU A 260 10.47 -5.38 6.38
C GLU A 260 9.63 -4.10 6.48
N SER A 261 8.90 -3.78 5.42
CA SER A 261 7.92 -2.70 5.40
C SER A 261 6.71 -3.10 4.59
N VAL A 262 5.54 -2.63 5.00
CA VAL A 262 4.27 -2.94 4.35
C VAL A 262 3.57 -1.67 3.88
N LEU A 263 3.05 -1.71 2.67
CA LEU A 263 2.19 -0.71 2.07
C LEU A 263 0.85 -1.36 1.71
N ILE A 264 -0.25 -0.72 2.06
CA ILE A 264 -1.60 -1.16 1.69
C ILE A 264 -2.28 -0.02 0.95
N PHE A 265 -2.94 -0.35 -0.15
CA PHE A 265 -3.73 0.59 -0.91
C PHE A 265 -4.96 -0.09 -1.52
N SER A 266 -5.98 0.70 -1.82
CA SER A 266 -7.17 0.23 -2.52
C SER A 266 -7.18 0.78 -3.95
N THR A 267 -7.63 -0.04 -4.90
CA THR A 267 -7.87 0.34 -6.28
C THR A 267 -9.36 0.25 -6.59
N TYR A 268 -9.86 1.12 -7.46
CA TYR A 268 -11.28 1.19 -7.81
C TYR A 268 -11.51 1.77 -9.22
N GLU A 269 -12.71 1.54 -9.75
CA GLU A 269 -13.17 2.05 -11.05
C GLU A 269 -13.49 3.54 -11.04
#